data_c33942419e818a22b67a3814890fafef
#
_entry.id   c33942419e818a22b67a3814890fafef
#
_cell.length_a   1.000
_cell.length_b   1.000
_cell.length_c   1.000
_cell.angle_alpha   90.00
_cell.angle_beta   90.00
_cell.angle_gamma   90.00
#
_symmetry.space_group_name_H-M   'P 1'
#
loop_
_entity.id
_entity.type
_entity.pdbx_description
1 polymer ?
#
loop_
_entity_poly.entity_id
_entity_poly.type
_entity_poly.pdbx_seq_one_letter_code
_entity_poly.pdbx_strand_id
1 'polypeptide(L)'
;MKQKAFLLKSLMVIGMIGGSMSSFAQSYEVDRGRVYFGSESMPYADARTFVDLGSGYAKDRDNVYLDGRILEYVDPATFRLKPHSKSHFREPMEYREYDSHHDGYYKSNLNVYYGGKKIDASAASFKEIGGGYAKDAFTVFYHGIKIDATAATFKLLEGGYAKDSFNVFYYGKKVDGASAASFKYTGDGYAKDAFNDYYRGRKLE
;
A
#
# COMPACT_ATOMS: atom_id res chain seq x y z
N MET A 1 5.35 2.80 -63.88
CA MET A 1 5.03 3.48 -62.63
C MET A 1 3.63 3.07 -62.22
N LYS A 2 3.48 2.19 -61.21
CA LYS A 2 2.19 1.76 -60.67
C LYS A 2 2.23 1.98 -59.16
N GLN A 3 1.53 3.01 -58.71
CA GLN A 3 1.28 3.26 -57.30
C GLN A 3 0.27 2.23 -56.81
N LYS A 4 0.63 1.47 -55.77
CA LYS A 4 -0.30 0.62 -55.04
C LYS A 4 -0.84 1.42 -53.85
N ALA A 5 -2.12 1.75 -53.93
CA ALA A 5 -2.89 2.35 -52.86
C ALA A 5 -3.06 1.34 -51.73
N PHE A 6 -2.67 1.74 -50.53
CA PHE A 6 -2.97 1.00 -49.28
C PHE A 6 -4.42 1.32 -48.87
N LEU A 7 -5.26 0.33 -48.90
CA LEU A 7 -6.66 0.44 -48.49
C LEU A 7 -6.72 0.35 -46.97
N LEU A 8 -7.05 1.45 -46.34
CA LEU A 8 -7.43 1.54 -44.94
C LEU A 8 -8.84 0.94 -44.80
N LYS A 9 -8.98 -0.24 -44.24
CA LYS A 9 -10.28 -0.78 -43.85
C LYS A 9 -10.65 -0.32 -42.43
N SER A 10 -11.30 0.84 -42.42
CA SER A 10 -12.13 1.24 -41.28
C SER A 10 -13.40 0.38 -41.29
N LEU A 11 -13.60 -0.46 -40.32
CA LEU A 11 -14.87 -1.14 -40.09
C LEU A 11 -15.56 -0.55 -38.89
N MET A 12 -16.34 0.49 -39.15
CA MET A 12 -17.35 0.98 -38.25
C MET A 12 -18.56 0.04 -38.35
N VAL A 13 -18.88 -0.72 -37.34
CA VAL A 13 -20.17 -1.40 -37.24
C VAL A 13 -20.92 -0.81 -36.05
N ILE A 14 -21.86 0.07 -36.39
CA ILE A 14 -22.96 0.45 -35.52
C ILE A 14 -24.04 -0.62 -35.71
N GLY A 15 -24.37 -1.35 -34.69
CA GLY A 15 -25.48 -2.30 -34.66
C GLY A 15 -25.93 -2.50 -33.24
N MET A 16 -26.92 -1.72 -32.83
CA MET A 16 -27.76 -2.06 -31.68
C MET A 16 -28.59 -3.29 -32.03
N ILE A 17 -28.52 -4.34 -31.18
CA ILE A 17 -29.64 -5.22 -30.81
C ILE A 17 -29.14 -6.04 -29.62
N GLY A 18 -29.97 -6.18 -28.56
CA GLY A 18 -29.68 -6.82 -27.31
C GLY A 18 -29.22 -8.27 -27.45
N GLY A 19 -28.13 -8.57 -26.76
CA GLY A 19 -27.57 -9.90 -26.62
C GLY A 19 -26.40 -9.77 -25.65
N SER A 20 -26.36 -10.67 -24.67
CA SER A 20 -25.36 -10.81 -23.62
C SER A 20 -23.96 -10.39 -24.10
N MET A 21 -23.40 -9.33 -23.53
CA MET A 21 -21.99 -9.02 -23.68
C MET A 21 -21.17 -10.14 -23.06
N SER A 22 -20.70 -11.07 -23.88
CA SER A 22 -19.53 -11.86 -23.51
C SER A 22 -18.37 -10.87 -23.47
N SER A 23 -17.91 -10.53 -22.27
CA SER A 23 -16.66 -9.79 -22.09
C SER A 23 -15.55 -10.63 -22.69
N PHE A 24 -15.02 -10.19 -23.84
CA PHE A 24 -13.73 -10.71 -24.31
C PHE A 24 -12.72 -10.36 -23.23
N ALA A 25 -12.22 -11.38 -22.54
CA ALA A 25 -11.17 -11.18 -21.56
C ALA A 25 -9.99 -10.54 -22.28
N GLN A 26 -9.65 -9.32 -21.89
CA GLN A 26 -8.45 -8.64 -22.40
C GLN A 26 -7.24 -9.46 -21.93
N SER A 27 -6.29 -9.68 -22.82
CA SER A 27 -5.06 -10.43 -22.54
C SER A 27 -3.85 -9.59 -22.88
N TYR A 28 -2.73 -9.94 -22.26
CA TYR A 28 -1.45 -9.36 -22.61
C TYR A 28 -0.91 -9.97 -23.90
N GLU A 29 -0.31 -9.15 -24.72
CA GLU A 29 0.36 -9.55 -25.95
C GLU A 29 1.68 -8.81 -26.08
N VAL A 30 2.73 -9.51 -26.55
CA VAL A 30 4.01 -8.90 -26.91
C VAL A 30 4.20 -9.02 -28.41
N ASP A 31 4.11 -7.88 -29.11
CA ASP A 31 4.33 -7.83 -30.56
C ASP A 31 5.43 -6.82 -30.88
N ARG A 32 6.39 -7.25 -31.72
CA ARG A 32 7.51 -6.44 -32.22
C ARG A 32 8.23 -5.61 -31.18
N GLY A 33 8.43 -6.20 -29.99
CA GLY A 33 9.11 -5.57 -28.87
C GLY A 33 8.31 -4.53 -28.11
N ARG A 34 6.98 -4.57 -28.25
CA ARG A 34 6.02 -3.75 -27.49
C ARG A 34 5.03 -4.65 -26.75
N VAL A 35 4.60 -4.21 -25.59
CA VAL A 35 3.58 -4.89 -24.81
C VAL A 35 2.24 -4.19 -24.99
N TYR A 36 1.20 -4.99 -25.09
CA TYR A 36 -0.19 -4.54 -25.22
C TYR A 36 -1.06 -5.25 -24.17
N PHE A 37 -2.12 -4.59 -23.73
CA PHE A 37 -3.23 -5.17 -23.01
C PHE A 37 -4.52 -4.92 -23.79
N GLY A 38 -5.07 -5.99 -24.39
CA GLY A 38 -6.11 -5.85 -25.39
C GLY A 38 -5.62 -5.05 -26.60
N SER A 39 -6.23 -3.91 -26.87
CA SER A 39 -5.82 -3.00 -27.96
C SER A 39 -4.90 -1.85 -27.52
N GLU A 40 -4.66 -1.70 -26.24
CA GLU A 40 -3.89 -0.59 -25.68
C GLU A 40 -2.40 -0.93 -25.57
N SER A 41 -1.54 -0.06 -26.09
CA SER A 41 -0.09 -0.18 -25.95
C SER A 41 0.36 0.21 -24.55
N MET A 42 1.27 -0.56 -23.98
CA MET A 42 1.89 -0.31 -22.68
C MET A 42 3.35 0.17 -22.89
N PRO A 43 3.59 1.46 -23.19
CA PRO A 43 4.91 1.95 -23.57
C PRO A 43 5.94 1.91 -22.43
N TYR A 44 5.48 1.76 -21.18
CA TYR A 44 6.26 1.65 -19.97
C TYR A 44 6.67 0.22 -19.62
N ALA A 45 6.18 -0.79 -20.35
CA ALA A 45 6.52 -2.19 -20.09
C ALA A 45 7.75 -2.62 -20.89
N ASP A 46 8.70 -3.26 -20.21
CA ASP A 46 9.89 -3.84 -20.85
C ASP A 46 9.55 -5.19 -21.49
N ALA A 47 9.27 -5.17 -22.79
CA ALA A 47 8.89 -6.37 -23.55
C ALA A 47 9.93 -7.52 -23.48
N ARG A 48 11.20 -7.24 -23.16
CA ARG A 48 12.24 -8.26 -23.07
C ARG A 48 12.17 -9.10 -21.80
N THR A 49 11.66 -8.51 -20.74
CA THR A 49 11.53 -9.15 -19.43
C THR A 49 10.09 -9.41 -19.04
N PHE A 50 9.15 -9.08 -19.93
CA PHE A 50 7.72 -9.20 -19.68
C PHE A 50 7.26 -10.65 -19.57
N VAL A 51 6.51 -10.96 -18.54
CA VAL A 51 5.93 -12.27 -18.27
C VAL A 51 4.45 -12.09 -17.91
N ASP A 52 3.57 -12.67 -18.72
CA ASP A 52 2.16 -12.82 -18.37
C ASP A 52 2.03 -13.92 -17.29
N LEU A 53 1.43 -13.59 -16.16
CA LEU A 53 1.23 -14.49 -15.03
C LEU A 53 -0.17 -15.09 -14.99
N GLY A 54 -1.05 -14.69 -15.91
CA GLY A 54 -2.46 -15.07 -15.95
C GLY A 54 -3.35 -14.27 -15.01
N SER A 55 -4.67 -14.45 -15.17
CA SER A 55 -5.70 -13.78 -14.36
C SER A 55 -5.56 -12.24 -14.34
N GLY A 56 -5.18 -11.65 -15.49
CA GLY A 56 -4.96 -10.21 -15.62
C GLY A 56 -3.63 -9.70 -15.07
N TYR A 57 -2.82 -10.57 -14.44
CA TYR A 57 -1.51 -10.19 -13.91
C TYR A 57 -0.39 -10.41 -14.90
N ALA A 58 0.54 -9.49 -14.92
CA ALA A 58 1.81 -9.63 -15.59
C ALA A 58 2.92 -8.92 -14.81
N LYS A 59 4.15 -9.16 -15.15
CA LYS A 59 5.30 -8.41 -14.63
C LYS A 59 6.43 -8.33 -15.64
N ASP A 60 7.24 -7.31 -15.48
CA ASP A 60 8.57 -7.26 -16.08
C ASP A 60 9.64 -7.10 -14.99
N ARG A 61 10.84 -6.68 -15.35
CA ARG A 61 11.92 -6.46 -14.38
C ARG A 61 11.60 -5.34 -13.39
N ASP A 62 10.90 -4.31 -13.82
CA ASP A 62 10.75 -3.06 -13.09
C ASP A 62 9.35 -2.90 -12.46
N ASN A 63 8.32 -3.56 -13.01
CA ASN A 63 6.93 -3.37 -12.60
C ASN A 63 6.12 -4.68 -12.52
N VAL A 64 5.05 -4.63 -11.74
CA VAL A 64 3.95 -5.60 -11.78
C VAL A 64 2.71 -4.91 -12.34
N TYR A 65 1.93 -5.63 -13.12
CA TYR A 65 0.74 -5.12 -13.81
C TYR A 65 -0.50 -5.92 -13.43
N LEU A 66 -1.64 -5.24 -13.40
CA LEU A 66 -2.97 -5.83 -13.36
C LEU A 66 -3.84 -5.13 -14.39
N ASP A 67 -4.43 -5.91 -15.30
CA ASP A 67 -5.31 -5.42 -16.35
C ASP A 67 -4.72 -4.21 -17.11
N GLY A 68 -3.44 -4.32 -17.51
CA GLY A 68 -2.71 -3.31 -18.27
C GLY A 68 -2.20 -2.12 -17.46
N ARG A 69 -2.45 -2.04 -16.15
CA ARG A 69 -2.03 -0.94 -15.28
C ARG A 69 -0.90 -1.36 -14.36
N ILE A 70 0.05 -0.46 -14.10
CA ILE A 70 1.11 -0.69 -13.12
C ILE A 70 0.47 -0.80 -11.72
N LEU A 71 0.79 -1.89 -11.02
CA LEU A 71 0.55 -1.99 -9.60
C LEU A 71 1.67 -1.25 -8.88
N GLU A 72 1.38 -0.04 -8.47
CA GLU A 72 2.33 0.76 -7.71
C GLU A 72 2.71 0.05 -6.40
N TYR A 73 3.98 0.19 -6.00
CA TYR A 73 4.50 -0.33 -4.73
C TYR A 73 4.60 -1.86 -4.61
N VAL A 74 4.44 -2.60 -5.70
CA VAL A 74 4.66 -4.05 -5.75
C VAL A 74 6.04 -4.36 -6.32
N ASP A 75 6.84 -5.11 -5.59
CA ASP A 75 8.17 -5.54 -6.05
C ASP A 75 8.06 -6.72 -7.02
N PRO A 76 8.41 -6.56 -8.31
CA PRO A 76 8.32 -7.63 -9.30
C PRO A 76 9.23 -8.81 -9.02
N ALA A 77 10.35 -8.62 -8.30
CA ALA A 77 11.28 -9.70 -7.99
C ALA A 77 10.66 -10.75 -7.05
N THR A 78 9.81 -10.30 -6.15
CA THR A 78 9.18 -11.16 -5.13
C THR A 78 7.71 -11.47 -5.41
N PHE A 79 7.09 -10.75 -6.33
CA PHE A 79 5.69 -11.01 -6.69
C PHE A 79 5.50 -12.40 -7.28
N ARG A 80 4.56 -13.17 -6.72
CA ARG A 80 4.16 -14.50 -7.18
C ARG A 80 2.66 -14.68 -7.02
N LEU A 81 1.99 -15.16 -8.07
CA LEU A 81 0.63 -15.68 -7.93
C LEU A 81 0.68 -17.03 -7.22
N LYS A 82 -0.14 -17.20 -6.19
CA LYS A 82 -0.32 -18.52 -5.59
C LYS A 82 -1.09 -19.39 -6.57
N PRO A 83 -0.62 -20.63 -6.90
CA PRO A 83 -1.38 -21.52 -7.74
C PRO A 83 -2.72 -21.81 -7.06
N HIS A 84 -3.81 -21.69 -7.79
CA HIS A 84 -5.15 -22.06 -7.32
C HIS A 84 -5.15 -23.57 -7.04
N SER A 85 -5.16 -23.93 -5.79
CA SER A 85 -5.55 -25.28 -5.36
C SER A 85 -7.03 -25.45 -5.72
N LYS A 86 -7.33 -26.40 -6.59
CA LYS A 86 -8.70 -26.79 -6.96
C LYS A 86 -9.37 -27.48 -5.76
N SER A 87 -9.76 -26.73 -4.75
CA SER A 87 -10.67 -27.23 -3.74
C SER A 87 -11.36 -26.09 -3.02
N HIS A 88 -12.69 -26.12 -3.11
CA HIS A 88 -13.67 -25.25 -2.51
C HIS A 88 -13.79 -23.86 -3.17
N PHE A 89 -14.93 -23.69 -3.81
CA PHE A 89 -15.55 -22.40 -4.12
C PHE A 89 -15.64 -21.57 -2.83
N ARG A 90 -14.55 -20.91 -2.50
CA ARG A 90 -14.59 -19.64 -1.80
C ARG A 90 -14.53 -18.60 -2.90
N GLU A 91 -15.53 -17.74 -2.90
CA GLU A 91 -15.54 -16.54 -3.73
C GLU A 91 -14.12 -15.98 -3.80
N PRO A 92 -13.64 -15.51 -4.98
CA PRO A 92 -12.37 -14.83 -5.07
C PRO A 92 -12.38 -13.84 -3.91
N MET A 93 -11.34 -13.83 -3.06
CA MET A 93 -11.14 -12.71 -2.17
C MET A 93 -11.30 -11.50 -3.08
N GLU A 94 -12.44 -10.85 -2.89
CA GLU A 94 -12.78 -9.62 -3.55
C GLU A 94 -11.48 -8.84 -3.61
N TYR A 95 -10.94 -8.74 -4.81
CA TYR A 95 -9.78 -7.92 -5.06
C TYR A 95 -10.25 -6.56 -4.63
N ARG A 96 -10.00 -6.22 -3.39
CA ARG A 96 -10.14 -4.83 -3.00
C ARG A 96 -9.28 -4.13 -4.02
N GLU A 97 -10.00 -3.54 -4.98
CA GLU A 97 -9.50 -2.47 -5.80
C GLU A 97 -8.42 -1.82 -4.96
N TYR A 98 -7.18 -1.81 -5.41
CA TYR A 98 -6.08 -1.22 -4.68
C TYR A 98 -6.45 0.24 -4.56
N ASP A 99 -7.33 0.46 -3.59
CA ASP A 99 -7.83 1.77 -3.25
C ASP A 99 -6.58 2.56 -2.89
N SER A 100 -6.27 3.56 -3.72
CA SER A 100 -5.23 4.54 -3.48
C SER A 100 -5.42 5.27 -2.13
N HIS A 101 -6.43 4.86 -1.37
CA HIS A 101 -6.78 5.24 -0.02
C HIS A 101 -6.50 4.10 0.98
N HIS A 102 -5.33 3.46 0.90
CA HIS A 102 -4.82 2.77 2.07
C HIS A 102 -4.47 3.84 3.11
N ASP A 103 -5.47 4.18 3.95
CA ASP A 103 -5.28 5.06 5.11
C ASP A 103 -4.36 4.45 6.18
N GLY A 104 -3.53 3.49 5.81
CA GLY A 104 -2.69 2.72 6.71
C GLY A 104 -1.27 2.51 6.20
N TYR A 105 -0.52 1.76 7.00
CA TYR A 105 0.82 1.33 6.63
C TYR A 105 0.78 0.13 5.70
N TYR A 106 1.65 0.15 4.71
CA TYR A 106 1.92 -0.97 3.82
C TYR A 106 3.43 -1.22 3.74
N LYS A 107 3.82 -2.47 3.73
CA LYS A 107 5.22 -2.87 3.63
C LYS A 107 5.43 -3.83 2.46
N SER A 108 6.34 -3.46 1.55
CA SER A 108 6.95 -4.38 0.59
C SER A 108 8.24 -4.99 1.18
N ASN A 109 8.95 -5.79 0.40
CA ASN A 109 10.24 -6.34 0.85
C ASN A 109 11.32 -5.28 1.06
N LEU A 110 11.25 -4.16 0.33
CA LEU A 110 12.28 -3.12 0.31
C LEU A 110 11.83 -1.80 0.91
N ASN A 111 10.54 -1.51 0.88
CA ASN A 111 10.02 -0.18 1.21
C ASN A 111 8.81 -0.25 2.12
N VAL A 112 8.59 0.83 2.84
CA VAL A 112 7.39 1.06 3.66
C VAL A 112 6.66 2.30 3.17
N TYR A 113 5.34 2.24 3.21
CA TYR A 113 4.43 3.28 2.73
C TYR A 113 3.37 3.58 3.77
N TYR A 114 2.84 4.80 3.74
CA TYR A 114 1.66 5.23 4.49
C TYR A 114 0.79 6.10 3.59
N GLY A 115 -0.50 5.77 3.46
CA GLY A 115 -1.42 6.49 2.57
C GLY A 115 -0.87 6.59 1.13
N GLY A 116 -0.30 5.49 0.61
CA GLY A 116 0.27 5.44 -0.73
C GLY A 116 1.62 6.16 -0.91
N LYS A 117 2.14 6.86 0.11
CA LYS A 117 3.43 7.57 0.04
C LYS A 117 4.54 6.76 0.70
N LYS A 118 5.68 6.61 0.03
CA LYS A 118 6.86 6.00 0.63
C LYS A 118 7.34 6.81 1.84
N ILE A 119 7.61 6.11 2.94
CA ILE A 119 8.21 6.69 4.14
C ILE A 119 9.64 6.17 4.34
N ASP A 120 10.46 6.94 5.05
CA ASP A 120 11.85 6.60 5.35
C ASP A 120 11.91 5.63 6.55
N ALA A 121 11.50 4.37 6.30
CA ALA A 121 11.49 3.30 7.28
C ALA A 121 12.22 2.07 6.73
N SER A 122 12.93 1.37 7.61
CA SER A 122 13.57 0.10 7.28
C SER A 122 12.55 -1.02 7.16
N ALA A 123 12.23 -1.45 5.93
CA ALA A 123 11.27 -2.52 5.70
C ALA A 123 11.64 -3.84 6.43
N ALA A 124 12.92 -4.12 6.60
CA ALA A 124 13.38 -5.35 7.25
C ALA A 124 12.92 -5.48 8.72
N SER A 125 12.85 -4.35 9.44
CA SER A 125 12.51 -4.31 10.87
C SER A 125 11.17 -3.63 11.15
N PHE A 126 10.47 -3.17 10.13
CA PHE A 126 9.22 -2.41 10.28
C PHE A 126 8.10 -3.27 10.87
N LYS A 127 7.41 -2.69 11.85
CA LYS A 127 6.23 -3.25 12.50
C LYS A 127 5.20 -2.16 12.74
N GLU A 128 3.98 -2.41 12.35
CA GLU A 128 2.83 -1.68 12.83
C GLU A 128 2.50 -2.15 14.25
N ILE A 129 2.29 -1.21 15.17
CA ILE A 129 2.08 -1.49 16.59
C ILE A 129 0.69 -1.08 17.09
N GLY A 130 -0.14 -0.49 16.19
CA GLY A 130 -1.52 -0.10 16.48
C GLY A 130 -1.68 1.38 16.85
N GLY A 131 -2.94 1.83 16.90
CA GLY A 131 -3.27 3.22 17.27
C GLY A 131 -2.69 4.29 16.33
N GLY A 132 -2.43 3.95 15.06
CA GLY A 132 -1.76 4.82 14.09
C GLY A 132 -0.24 4.84 14.21
N TYR A 133 0.33 4.11 15.19
CA TYR A 133 1.76 4.03 15.40
C TYR A 133 2.38 2.82 14.68
N ALA A 134 3.58 3.03 14.19
CA ALA A 134 4.47 1.98 13.68
C ALA A 134 5.91 2.30 14.05
N LYS A 135 6.79 1.32 13.96
CA LYS A 135 8.22 1.52 14.18
C LYS A 135 9.06 0.56 13.37
N ASP A 136 10.28 0.96 13.11
CA ASP A 136 11.37 0.06 12.74
C ASP A 136 12.38 -0.07 13.90
N ALA A 137 13.60 -0.53 13.62
CA ALA A 137 14.64 -0.68 14.65
C ALA A 137 15.08 0.66 15.25
N PHE A 138 14.94 1.77 14.53
CA PHE A 138 15.53 3.06 14.88
C PHE A 138 14.52 4.20 15.02
N THR A 139 13.40 4.09 14.35
CA THR A 139 12.45 5.20 14.16
C THR A 139 11.04 4.79 14.57
N VAL A 140 10.31 5.71 15.18
CA VAL A 140 8.87 5.58 15.44
C VAL A 140 8.11 6.53 14.53
N PHE A 141 6.99 6.04 14.01
CA PHE A 141 6.10 6.78 13.11
C PHE A 141 4.70 6.85 13.70
N TYR A 142 4.01 7.96 13.44
CA TYR A 142 2.60 8.13 13.68
C TYR A 142 1.92 8.61 12.39
N HIS A 143 0.98 7.83 11.85
CA HIS A 143 0.36 8.07 10.54
C HIS A 143 1.40 8.42 9.45
N GLY A 144 2.45 7.60 9.34
CA GLY A 144 3.51 7.77 8.34
C GLY A 144 4.52 8.89 8.63
N ILE A 145 4.29 9.70 9.65
CA ILE A 145 5.16 10.81 10.04
C ILE A 145 6.12 10.34 11.13
N LYS A 146 7.42 10.55 10.92
CA LYS A 146 8.44 10.30 11.94
C LYS A 146 8.20 11.19 13.17
N ILE A 147 8.24 10.58 14.35
CA ILE A 147 8.17 11.29 15.64
C ILE A 147 9.50 11.15 16.39
N ASP A 148 9.78 12.10 17.25
CA ASP A 148 10.98 12.11 18.10
C ASP A 148 10.80 11.20 19.31
N ALA A 149 10.88 9.90 19.07
CA ALA A 149 10.72 8.85 20.07
C ALA A 149 11.80 7.79 19.93
N THR A 150 12.20 7.20 21.05
CA THR A 150 13.18 6.12 21.12
C THR A 150 12.54 4.79 20.78
N ALA A 151 12.75 4.28 19.56
CA ALA A 151 12.09 3.08 19.03
C ALA A 151 12.30 1.83 19.93
N ALA A 152 13.49 1.69 20.52
CA ALA A 152 13.81 0.53 21.38
C ALA A 152 12.91 0.41 22.61
N THR A 153 12.52 1.54 23.21
CA THR A 153 11.74 1.59 24.46
C THR A 153 10.28 2.02 24.25
N PHE A 154 9.91 2.31 23.00
CA PHE A 154 8.58 2.80 22.68
C PHE A 154 7.51 1.73 22.89
N LYS A 155 6.45 2.11 23.59
CA LYS A 155 5.28 1.28 23.85
C LYS A 155 3.99 2.09 23.84
N LEU A 156 2.91 1.45 23.41
CA LEU A 156 1.57 1.99 23.49
C LEU A 156 1.07 1.92 24.94
N LEU A 157 0.26 2.89 25.27
CA LEU A 157 -0.62 2.90 26.44
C LEU A 157 -2.07 2.97 25.91
N GLU A 158 -3.02 2.91 26.83
CA GLU A 158 -4.43 3.09 26.49
C GLU A 158 -4.79 4.57 26.24
N GLY A 159 -6.00 4.83 25.70
CA GLY A 159 -6.56 6.17 25.55
C GLY A 159 -5.82 7.08 24.57
N GLY A 160 -5.08 6.52 23.60
CA GLY A 160 -4.33 7.30 22.62
C GLY A 160 -2.95 7.76 23.10
N TYR A 161 -2.56 7.34 24.32
CA TYR A 161 -1.24 7.62 24.85
C TYR A 161 -0.22 6.58 24.40
N ALA A 162 1.03 7.02 24.31
CA ALA A 162 2.21 6.17 24.14
C ALA A 162 3.39 6.79 24.86
N LYS A 163 4.44 6.03 25.12
CA LYS A 163 5.66 6.55 25.74
C LYS A 163 6.90 5.77 25.31
N ASP A 164 8.03 6.43 25.41
CA ASP A 164 9.34 5.80 25.46
C ASP A 164 9.96 5.98 26.86
N SER A 165 11.27 5.82 27.00
CA SER A 165 11.98 6.04 28.28
C SER A 165 12.00 7.49 28.74
N PHE A 166 11.84 8.44 27.84
CA PHE A 166 12.07 9.86 28.07
C PHE A 166 10.81 10.72 27.87
N ASN A 167 9.95 10.32 26.95
CA ASN A 167 8.84 11.14 26.49
C ASN A 167 7.50 10.39 26.58
N VAL A 168 6.44 11.16 26.75
CA VAL A 168 5.05 10.73 26.59
C VAL A 168 4.47 11.36 25.37
N PHE A 169 3.63 10.60 24.65
CA PHE A 169 2.96 11.05 23.44
C PHE A 169 1.45 10.84 23.56
N TYR A 170 0.70 11.74 22.93
CA TYR A 170 -0.74 11.60 22.76
C TYR A 170 -1.07 11.80 21.27
N TYR A 171 -1.58 10.74 20.62
CA TYR A 171 -1.83 10.73 19.16
C TYR A 171 -0.65 11.33 18.36
N GLY A 172 0.56 10.78 18.58
CA GLY A 172 1.79 11.18 17.87
C GLY A 172 2.43 12.49 18.32
N LYS A 173 1.77 13.27 19.16
CA LYS A 173 2.31 14.56 19.69
C LYS A 173 2.91 14.37 21.08
N LYS A 174 4.08 14.96 21.30
CA LYS A 174 4.72 14.96 22.61
C LYS A 174 3.85 15.69 23.63
N VAL A 175 3.71 15.10 24.81
CA VAL A 175 3.01 15.70 25.97
C VAL A 175 4.04 16.46 26.79
N ASP A 176 3.96 17.78 26.77
CA ASP A 176 4.91 18.63 27.44
C ASP A 176 4.84 18.47 28.98
N GLY A 177 6.01 18.43 29.60
CA GLY A 177 6.14 18.33 31.05
C GLY A 177 5.76 16.98 31.65
N ALA A 178 5.43 15.97 30.84
CA ALA A 178 5.08 14.65 31.34
C ALA A 178 6.31 13.80 31.69
N SER A 179 6.32 13.22 32.88
CA SER A 179 7.35 12.30 33.32
C SER A 179 7.07 10.88 32.83
N ALA A 180 7.76 10.44 31.76
CA ALA A 180 7.57 9.12 31.17
C ALA A 180 7.78 7.97 32.17
N ALA A 181 8.67 8.14 33.14
CA ALA A 181 8.99 7.11 34.14
C ALA A 181 7.76 6.71 34.97
N SER A 182 6.98 7.69 35.43
CA SER A 182 5.83 7.49 36.32
C SER A 182 4.47 7.59 35.61
N PHE A 183 4.45 7.91 34.33
CA PHE A 183 3.21 8.15 33.57
C PHE A 183 2.32 6.93 33.47
N LYS A 184 1.03 7.10 33.80
CA LYS A 184 -0.01 6.08 33.75
C LYS A 184 -1.30 6.65 33.20
N TYR A 185 -1.96 5.93 32.30
CA TYR A 185 -3.33 6.16 31.91
C TYR A 185 -4.28 5.74 33.04
N THR A 186 -5.31 6.51 33.33
CA THR A 186 -6.23 6.29 34.43
C THR A 186 -7.69 6.06 34.01
N GLY A 187 -7.99 6.21 32.72
CA GLY A 187 -9.34 6.02 32.15
C GLY A 187 -9.92 7.29 31.56
N ASP A 188 -10.89 7.14 30.66
CA ASP A 188 -11.71 8.23 30.08
C ASP A 188 -10.94 9.44 29.53
N GLY A 189 -9.73 9.19 29.00
CA GLY A 189 -8.82 10.22 28.50
C GLY A 189 -7.94 10.87 29.56
N TYR A 190 -8.11 10.50 30.84
CA TYR A 190 -7.27 10.97 31.94
C TYR A 190 -6.00 10.13 32.08
N ALA A 191 -4.96 10.80 32.49
CA ALA A 191 -3.67 10.18 32.82
C ALA A 191 -2.98 11.00 33.90
N LYS A 192 -1.97 10.42 34.55
CA LYS A 192 -1.15 11.10 35.57
C LYS A 192 0.29 10.62 35.56
N ASP A 193 1.16 11.45 36.05
CA ASP A 193 2.50 11.07 36.49
C ASP A 193 2.69 11.40 37.98
N ALA A 194 3.94 11.39 38.47
CA ALA A 194 4.23 11.67 39.90
C ALA A 194 3.96 13.14 40.27
N PHE A 195 3.81 14.04 39.31
CA PHE A 195 3.81 15.47 39.55
C PHE A 195 2.54 16.15 39.01
N ASN A 196 1.88 15.56 38.01
CA ASN A 196 0.81 16.24 37.30
C ASN A 196 -0.28 15.26 36.86
N ASP A 197 -1.49 15.80 36.70
CA ASP A 197 -2.61 15.15 36.04
C ASP A 197 -2.77 15.67 34.60
N TYR A 198 -3.31 14.81 33.73
CA TYR A 198 -3.45 15.09 32.30
C TYR A 198 -4.84 14.68 31.81
N TYR A 199 -5.37 15.43 30.86
CA TYR A 199 -6.58 15.09 30.12
C TYR A 199 -6.35 15.23 28.64
N ARG A 200 -6.53 14.14 27.88
CA ARG A 200 -6.37 14.11 26.42
C ARG A 200 -5.07 14.78 25.94
N GLY A 201 -3.94 14.41 26.56
CA GLY A 201 -2.62 14.89 26.20
C GLY A 201 -2.28 16.29 26.68
N ARG A 202 -3.12 16.92 27.49
CA ARG A 202 -2.87 18.25 28.07
C ARG A 202 -2.71 18.15 29.58
N LYS A 203 -1.70 18.83 30.10
CA LYS A 203 -1.53 18.97 31.55
C LYS A 203 -2.71 19.78 32.12
N LEU A 204 -3.27 19.30 33.21
CA LEU A 204 -4.26 20.02 34.02
C LEU A 204 -3.56 21.00 34.97
N GLU A 205 -4.13 22.18 35.12
CA GLU A 205 -3.65 23.21 36.07
C GLU A 205 -4.10 22.88 37.49
#